data_26cc7bab6c96ce9aab7f8b086dcb1db3
#
_entry.id   26cc7bab6c96ce9aab7f8b086dcb1db3
#
_cell.length_a   1.000
_cell.length_b   1.000
_cell.length_c   1.000
_cell.angle_alpha   90.00
_cell.angle_beta   90.00
_cell.angle_gamma   90.00
#
_symmetry.space_group_name_H-M   'P 1'
#
loop_
_entity.id
_entity.type
_entity.pdbx_description
1 polymer ?
#
loop_
_entity_poly.entity_id
_entity_poly.type
_entity_poly.pdbx_seq_one_letter_code
_entity_poly.pdbx_strand_id
1 'polypeptide(L)' 'MKRKKEKPIAVGDAVIVRRQCADGGARPAWGKVVFAAKGGRFYVVNVELVPCAFRHEVMMMRETFWPEDVERERIEG' A
#
# COMPACT_ATOMS: atom_id res chain seq x y z
N MET A 1 -25.81 4.89 16.17
CA MET A 1 -24.67 4.09 16.37
C MET A 1 -23.37 4.78 16.06
N LYS A 2 -22.50 4.63 16.94
CA LYS A 2 -21.28 5.34 16.84
C LYS A 2 -20.24 4.55 16.08
N ARG A 3 -19.67 5.15 15.08
CA ARG A 3 -18.70 4.48 14.31
C ARG A 3 -17.32 4.73 14.87
N LYS A 4 -16.56 3.68 14.93
CA LYS A 4 -15.22 3.81 15.40
C LYS A 4 -14.38 4.61 14.44
N LYS A 5 -13.75 5.60 14.95
CA LYS A 5 -12.88 6.39 14.11
C LYS A 5 -11.60 5.69 13.86
N GLU A 6 -11.26 5.54 12.61
CA GLU A 6 -9.99 4.94 12.26
C GLU A 6 -8.93 5.99 12.23
N LYS A 7 -7.76 5.63 12.70
CA LYS A 7 -6.65 6.53 12.63
C LYS A 7 -6.23 6.70 11.18
N PRO A 8 -5.82 7.90 10.82
CA PRO A 8 -5.32 8.10 9.46
C PRO A 8 -4.08 7.25 9.22
N ILE A 9 -3.89 6.90 7.98
CA ILE A 9 -2.71 6.14 7.61
C ILE A 9 -1.49 7.03 7.80
N ALA A 10 -0.46 6.48 8.42
CA ALA A 10 0.72 7.24 8.76
C ALA A 10 1.97 6.49 8.33
N VAL A 11 3.08 7.21 8.33
CA VAL A 11 4.37 6.62 7.99
C VAL A 11 4.65 5.45 8.93
N GLY A 12 5.07 4.33 8.35
CA GLY A 12 5.34 3.13 9.11
C GLY A 12 4.21 2.13 9.12
N ASP A 13 3.03 2.54 8.68
CA ASP A 13 1.89 1.62 8.66
C ASP A 13 2.03 0.61 7.54
N ALA A 14 1.62 -0.61 7.83
CA ALA A 14 1.54 -1.66 6.82
C ALA A 14 0.24 -1.49 6.06
N VAL A 15 0.33 -1.48 4.76
CA VAL A 15 -0.84 -1.22 3.92
C VAL A 15 -0.88 -2.19 2.75
N ILE A 16 -2.06 -2.30 2.17
CA ILE A 16 -2.27 -3.01 0.92
C ILE A 16 -2.63 -1.95 -0.10
N VAL A 17 -1.94 -1.96 -1.23
CA VAL A 17 -2.17 -0.97 -2.28
C VAL A 17 -2.64 -1.68 -3.54
N ARG A 18 -3.40 -0.96 -4.34
CA ARG A 18 -3.86 -1.47 -5.61
C ARG A 18 -2.94 -0.95 -6.70
N ARG A 19 -2.18 -1.85 -7.29
CA ARG A 19 -1.22 -1.50 -8.32
C ARG A 19 -1.75 -1.86 -9.68
N GLN A 20 -1.53 -0.96 -10.63
CA GLN A 20 -1.83 -1.25 -12.02
C GLN A 20 -0.75 -2.15 -12.58
N CYS A 21 -1.16 -3.17 -13.28
CA CYS A 21 -0.23 -4.09 -13.90
C CYS A 21 -0.14 -3.82 -15.39
N ALA A 22 0.94 -4.31 -15.99
CA ALA A 22 1.17 -4.06 -17.40
C ALA A 22 0.08 -4.66 -18.28
N ASP A 23 -0.59 -5.69 -17.79
CA ASP A 23 -1.64 -6.33 -18.57
C ASP A 23 -2.97 -5.60 -18.47
N GLY A 24 -2.99 -4.47 -17.82
CA GLY A 24 -4.21 -3.68 -17.72
C GLY A 24 -5.04 -3.97 -16.50
N GLY A 25 -4.68 -4.96 -15.71
CA GLY A 25 -5.42 -5.27 -14.50
C GLY A 25 -4.81 -4.60 -13.29
N ALA A 26 -5.57 -4.59 -12.20
CA ALA A 26 -5.09 -4.07 -10.93
C ALA A 26 -4.95 -5.23 -9.97
N ARG A 27 -3.86 -5.25 -9.24
CA ARG A 27 -3.60 -6.32 -8.29
C ARG A 27 -3.17 -5.75 -6.96
N PRO A 28 -3.51 -6.41 -5.87
CA PRO A 28 -3.08 -5.93 -4.56
C PRO A 28 -1.59 -6.19 -4.35
N ALA A 29 -0.98 -5.31 -3.62
CA ALA A 29 0.41 -5.46 -3.23
C ALA A 29 0.55 -4.94 -1.82
N TRP A 30 1.52 -5.46 -1.11
CA TRP A 30 1.74 -5.10 0.28
C TRP A 30 2.94 -4.21 0.42
N GLY A 31 2.89 -3.32 1.36
CA GLY A 31 4.01 -2.43 1.58
C GLY A 31 3.86 -1.64 2.86
N LYS A 32 4.79 -0.73 3.06
CA LYS A 32 4.77 0.17 4.20
C LYS A 32 4.81 1.60 3.72
N VAL A 33 4.08 2.45 4.41
CA VAL A 33 4.05 3.86 4.07
C VAL A 33 5.36 4.50 4.49
N VAL A 34 6.00 5.18 3.55
CA VAL A 34 7.24 5.90 3.84
C VAL A 34 7.02 7.40 3.83
N PHE A 35 5.89 7.86 3.33
CA PHE A 35 5.56 9.27 3.35
C PHE A 35 4.05 9.41 3.24
N ALA A 36 3.49 10.26 4.08
CA ALA A 36 2.06 10.54 4.06
C ALA A 36 1.89 12.04 3.84
N ALA A 37 1.26 12.40 2.75
CA ALA A 37 1.04 13.81 2.45
C ALA A 37 0.05 14.41 3.43
N LYS A 38 0.22 15.68 3.67
CA LYS A 38 -0.64 16.38 4.59
C LYS A 38 -2.10 16.28 4.14
N GLY A 39 -2.97 15.99 5.07
CA GLY A 39 -4.37 15.86 4.76
C GLY A 39 -4.75 14.59 4.05
N GLY A 40 -3.84 13.65 3.94
CA GLY A 40 -4.16 12.37 3.31
C GLY A 40 -4.33 12.46 1.80
N ARG A 41 -3.68 13.41 1.18
CA ARG A 41 -3.85 13.61 -0.26
C ARG A 41 -3.28 12.47 -1.08
N PHE A 42 -2.15 11.93 -0.64
CA PHE A 42 -1.55 10.79 -1.29
C PHE A 42 -0.57 10.16 -0.32
N TYR A 43 -0.12 8.97 -0.68
CA TYR A 43 0.84 8.26 0.15
C TYR A 43 1.93 7.70 -0.73
N VAL A 44 3.15 7.72 -0.23
CA VAL A 44 4.26 7.03 -0.88
C VAL A 44 4.49 5.75 -0.10
N VAL A 45 4.44 4.64 -0.81
CA VAL A 45 4.51 3.33 -0.20
C VAL A 45 5.69 2.56 -0.77
N ASN A 46 6.44 1.94 0.12
CA ASN A 46 7.52 1.06 -0.29
C ASN A 46 6.90 -0.31 -0.51
N VAL A 47 6.67 -0.65 -1.76
CA VAL A 47 5.88 -1.81 -2.14
C VAL A 47 6.77 -3.01 -2.33
N GLU A 48 6.33 -4.14 -1.82
CA GLU A 48 7.02 -5.39 -1.98
C GLU A 48 6.52 -6.07 -3.25
N LEU A 49 7.39 -6.24 -4.22
CA LEU A 49 7.03 -6.84 -5.50
C LEU A 49 7.38 -8.30 -5.46
N VAL A 50 6.39 -9.13 -5.79
CA VAL A 50 6.61 -10.55 -5.85
C VAL A 50 7.54 -10.85 -7.01
N PRO A 51 8.64 -11.57 -6.78
CA PRO A 51 9.57 -11.87 -7.86
C PRO A 51 8.92 -12.77 -8.89
N CYS A 52 9.32 -12.59 -10.12
CA CYS A 52 8.85 -13.49 -11.17
C CYS A 52 9.54 -14.84 -11.04
N ALA A 53 9.12 -15.79 -11.88
CA ALA A 53 9.57 -17.15 -11.74
C ALA A 53 11.10 -17.29 -11.83
N PHE A 54 11.74 -16.35 -12.46
CA PHE A 54 13.18 -16.44 -12.65
C PHE A 54 14.00 -15.69 -11.62
N ARG A 55 13.33 -15.03 -10.69
CA ARG A 55 14.02 -14.27 -9.67
C ARG A 55 13.57 -14.73 -8.32
N HIS A 56 14.51 -14.89 -7.43
CA HIS A 56 14.20 -15.29 -6.07
C HIS A 56 14.29 -14.15 -5.08
N GLU A 57 14.57 -12.97 -5.56
CA GLU A 57 14.74 -11.83 -4.68
C GLU A 57 13.45 -11.02 -4.64
N VAL A 58 13.11 -10.58 -3.44
CA VAL A 58 11.98 -9.67 -3.28
C VAL A 58 12.47 -8.28 -3.59
N MET A 59 11.79 -7.62 -4.50
CA MET A 59 12.15 -6.26 -4.86
C MET A 59 11.22 -5.30 -4.17
N MET A 60 11.80 -4.24 -3.65
CA MET A 60 11.01 -3.17 -3.06
C MET A 60 11.02 -1.99 -4.00
N MET A 61 9.87 -1.37 -4.16
CA MET A 61 9.75 -0.23 -5.04
C MET A 61 8.91 0.82 -4.38
N ARG A 62 9.38 2.06 -4.46
CA ARG A 62 8.68 3.18 -3.85
C ARG A 62 7.76 3.79 -4.87
N GLU A 63 6.47 3.83 -4.58
CA GLU A 63 5.48 4.36 -5.50
C GLU A 63 4.49 5.23 -4.76
N THR A 64 3.91 6.15 -5.50
CA THR A 64 2.90 7.07 -4.97
C THR A 64 1.52 6.54 -5.31
N PHE A 65 0.63 6.59 -4.32
CA PHE A 65 -0.74 6.09 -4.48
C PHE A 65 -1.74 7.11 -4.00
N TRP A 66 -2.89 7.12 -4.65
CA TRP A 66 -4.02 7.92 -4.18
C TRP A 66 -4.61 7.26 -2.93
N PRO A 67 -5.27 8.05 -2.07
CA PRO A 67 -5.82 7.47 -0.85
C PRO A 67 -6.79 6.32 -1.10
N GLU A 68 -7.56 6.38 -2.16
CA GLU A 68 -8.53 5.33 -2.43
C GLU A 68 -7.89 4.03 -2.85
N ASP A 69 -6.61 4.07 -3.20
CA ASP A 69 -5.89 2.87 -3.59
C ASP A 69 -5.04 2.30 -2.47
N VAL A 70 -5.11 2.87 -1.29
CA VAL A 70 -4.32 2.44 -0.15
C VAL A 70 -5.27 2.04 0.97
N GLU A 71 -5.05 0.85 1.51
CA GLU A 71 -5.88 0.34 2.57
C GLU A 71 -4.98 -0.20 3.66
N ARG A 72 -5.31 0.13 4.91
CA ARG A 72 -4.52 -0.37 6.01
C ARG A 72 -4.67 -1.86 6.12
N GLU A 73 -3.56 -2.54 6.26
CA GLU A 73 -3.59 -3.98 6.43
C GLU A 73 -4.22 -4.30 7.78
N ARG A 74 -5.20 -5.20 7.77
CA ARG A 74 -5.89 -5.57 8.99
C ARG A 74 -5.38 -6.90 9.46
N ILE A 75 -5.10 -6.96 10.73
CA ILE A 75 -4.71 -8.21 11.35
C ILE A 75 -5.87 -8.67 12.19
N GLU A 76 -6.43 -9.80 11.82
CA GLU A 76 -7.53 -10.36 12.57
C GLU A 76 -6.97 -11.06 13.77
N GLY A 77 -7.32 -10.58 14.89
CA GLY A 77 -6.78 -11.11 16.12
C GLY A 77 -7.51 -12.31 16.62
#